data_db3c5df7818162149326797b105ef32c
#
_entry.id   db3c5df7818162149326797b105ef32c
#
_cell.length_a   1.000
_cell.length_b   1.000
_cell.length_c   1.000
_cell.angle_alpha   90.00
_cell.angle_beta   90.00
_cell.angle_gamma   90.00
#
_symmetry.space_group_name_H-M   'P 1'
#
loop_
_entity.id
_entity.type
_entity.pdbx_description
1 polymer ?
#
loop_
_entity_poly.entity_id
_entity_poly.type
_entity_poly.pdbx_seq_one_letter_code
_entity_poly.pdbx_strand_id
1 'polypeptide(L)'
;MRYLLLFLLFSCPPLWAKDILWMQNGDRLTGTIEEITDQSVRIALPYSGSVTVKRDAIKRWRLEKQEKPKATAKGGIKLFEDGNDERNAWLWSGSGDLNVKIRDNDKKTNNVNVKGTTEVANLDWRYTLSGEYNYETSNNVTDSHDYKVTPTLDYFFDQHWFIRSSVNAEYDMLADNYFKLDFGSGPGYRFWNDKKRRLELITQGGMQRAYYRNNELLSIFYSSSHTISYPIGELLWDYRQPLSFWQQPFELFSKGSYTKFLAQPSPYITLNQDISASIGMRYYFNDHLRLSWSTEVEREEGELNLGPFSQSLNKTDYKHLLSLGASF
;
A
#
# COMPACT_ATOMS: atom_id res chain seq x y z
N MET A 1 0.04 20.49 -24.15
CA MET A 1 0.29 21.47 -23.09
C MET A 1 -0.52 21.25 -21.80
N ARG A 2 -1.37 20.25 -21.67
CA ARG A 2 -2.20 19.98 -20.46
C ARG A 2 -1.51 19.12 -19.38
N TYR A 3 -0.40 18.47 -19.69
CA TYR A 3 0.31 17.55 -18.77
C TYR A 3 1.50 18.18 -18.06
N LEU A 4 1.85 19.42 -18.37
CA LEU A 4 2.97 20.13 -17.74
C LEU A 4 2.60 20.71 -16.34
N LEU A 5 1.31 20.85 -16.06
CA LEU A 5 0.85 21.41 -14.78
C LEU A 5 0.82 20.39 -13.63
N LEU A 6 0.77 19.08 -13.93
CA LEU A 6 0.79 18.05 -12.89
C LEU A 6 2.20 17.80 -12.33
N PHE A 7 3.25 18.09 -13.09
CA PHE A 7 4.64 17.90 -12.65
C PHE A 7 5.14 18.99 -11.71
N LEU A 8 4.49 20.17 -11.72
CA LEU A 8 4.88 21.30 -10.86
C LEU A 8 4.36 21.20 -9.42
N LEU A 9 3.42 20.30 -9.14
CA LEU A 9 2.90 20.09 -7.78
C LEU A 9 3.79 19.15 -6.94
N PHE A 10 4.72 18.41 -7.57
CA PHE A 10 5.64 17.51 -6.88
C PHE A 10 7.01 18.12 -6.55
N SER A 11 7.26 19.36 -6.95
CA SER A 11 8.51 20.07 -6.65
C SER A 11 8.46 20.90 -5.36
N CYS A 12 7.54 20.60 -4.43
CA CYS A 12 7.63 21.15 -3.09
C CYS A 12 8.81 20.47 -2.39
N PRO A 13 9.94 21.18 -2.14
CA PRO A 13 11.02 20.58 -1.37
C PRO A 13 10.46 20.15 -0.01
N PRO A 14 10.85 19.00 0.53
CA PRO A 14 10.40 18.57 1.85
C PRO A 14 10.71 19.72 2.82
N LEU A 15 9.68 20.19 3.52
CA LEU A 15 9.85 21.08 4.67
C LEU A 15 10.54 20.22 5.75
N TRP A 16 11.86 20.17 5.67
CA TRP A 16 12.68 19.52 6.67
C TRP A 16 12.40 20.24 8.00
N ALA A 17 11.85 19.53 8.92
CA ALA A 17 11.78 19.93 10.29
C ALA A 17 13.18 20.35 10.73
N LYS A 18 13.34 21.54 11.27
CA LYS A 18 14.65 22.11 11.61
C LYS A 18 14.67 22.44 13.08
N ASP A 19 15.75 22.04 13.74
CA ASP A 19 16.03 22.47 15.09
C ASP A 19 16.18 23.99 15.16
N ILE A 20 15.82 24.58 16.27
CA ILE A 20 15.84 26.02 16.44
C ILE A 20 16.63 26.38 17.72
N LEU A 21 17.62 27.25 17.57
CA LEU A 21 18.28 27.93 18.69
C LEU A 21 17.81 29.39 18.75
N TRP A 22 17.34 29.84 19.91
CA TRP A 22 17.10 31.26 20.21
C TRP A 22 18.25 31.79 21.04
N MET A 23 18.89 32.82 20.54
CA MET A 23 20.02 33.46 21.17
C MET A 23 19.60 34.48 22.23
N GLN A 24 20.49 34.81 23.18
CA GLN A 24 20.22 35.84 24.17
C GLN A 24 20.06 37.24 23.55
N ASN A 25 20.72 37.51 22.44
CA ASN A 25 20.59 38.75 21.68
C ASN A 25 19.32 38.88 20.82
N GLY A 26 18.44 37.85 20.86
CA GLY A 26 17.20 37.80 20.09
C GLY A 26 17.29 37.12 18.72
N ASP A 27 18.48 36.78 18.25
CA ASP A 27 18.69 36.05 16.99
C ASP A 27 18.10 34.63 17.04
N ARG A 28 17.84 34.10 15.88
CA ARG A 28 17.33 32.73 15.70
C ARG A 28 18.15 31.99 14.66
N LEU A 29 18.74 30.87 15.06
CA LEU A 29 19.41 29.94 14.17
C LEU A 29 18.48 28.74 13.91
N THR A 30 18.34 28.37 12.65
CA THR A 30 17.51 27.25 12.22
C THR A 30 18.38 26.29 11.40
N GLY A 31 18.49 25.05 11.87
CA GLY A 31 19.37 24.04 11.24
C GLY A 31 19.18 22.68 11.88
N THR A 32 20.17 21.83 11.81
CA THR A 32 20.22 20.52 12.48
C THR A 32 21.23 20.58 13.61
N ILE A 33 20.83 20.35 14.85
CA ILE A 33 21.73 20.29 15.99
C ILE A 33 22.50 18.97 15.92
N GLU A 34 23.82 19.06 15.75
CA GLU A 34 24.72 17.93 15.62
C GLU A 34 25.23 17.43 16.98
N GLU A 35 25.48 18.36 17.91
CA GLU A 35 26.08 18.05 19.19
C GLU A 35 25.65 19.05 20.27
N ILE A 36 25.38 18.57 21.46
CA ILE A 36 25.10 19.38 22.65
C ILE A 36 26.07 18.95 23.74
N THR A 37 26.94 19.90 24.18
CA THR A 37 27.84 19.72 25.32
C THR A 37 27.45 20.68 26.46
N ASP A 38 28.07 20.55 27.62
CA ASP A 38 27.84 21.46 28.76
C ASP A 38 28.27 22.89 28.46
N GLN A 39 29.20 23.08 27.50
CA GLN A 39 29.79 24.38 27.18
C GLN A 39 29.29 24.98 25.86
N SER A 40 28.81 24.16 24.92
CA SER A 40 28.45 24.62 23.58
C SER A 40 27.44 23.73 22.90
N VAL A 41 26.77 24.27 21.89
CA VAL A 41 25.89 23.57 20.96
C VAL A 41 26.39 23.77 19.54
N ARG A 42 26.60 22.68 18.79
CA ARG A 42 26.93 22.70 17.36
C ARG A 42 25.67 22.52 16.54
N ILE A 43 25.45 23.44 15.61
CA ILE A 43 24.29 23.40 14.70
C ILE A 43 24.77 23.53 13.25
N ALA A 44 24.36 22.61 12.39
CA ALA A 44 24.55 22.70 10.94
C ALA A 44 23.47 23.60 10.32
N LEU A 45 23.89 24.68 9.71
CA LEU A 45 23.01 25.63 9.00
C LEU A 45 23.00 25.31 7.51
N PRO A 46 21.84 25.38 6.81
CA PRO A 46 21.73 24.98 5.41
C PRO A 46 22.54 25.83 4.43
N TYR A 47 22.98 27.02 4.85
CA TYR A 47 23.63 28.02 4.01
C TYR A 47 25.03 28.43 4.46
N SER A 48 25.52 27.97 5.63
CA SER A 48 26.82 28.38 6.16
C SER A 48 27.63 27.26 6.84
N GLY A 49 27.17 26.01 6.74
CA GLY A 49 27.85 24.88 7.40
C GLY A 49 27.60 24.82 8.91
N SER A 50 28.48 24.08 9.64
CA SER A 50 28.33 23.88 11.07
C SER A 50 28.87 25.05 11.87
N VAL A 51 28.07 25.59 12.78
CA VAL A 51 28.42 26.69 13.70
C VAL A 51 28.33 26.18 15.13
N THR A 52 29.40 26.49 15.93
CA THR A 52 29.43 26.19 17.37
C THR A 52 29.07 27.42 18.16
N VAL A 53 28.02 27.31 18.96
CA VAL A 53 27.48 28.39 19.77
C VAL A 53 27.73 28.08 21.24
N LYS A 54 28.29 29.05 22.00
CA LYS A 54 28.46 28.89 23.45
C LYS A 54 27.14 28.79 24.16
N ARG A 55 27.06 27.94 25.19
CA ARG A 55 25.85 27.67 25.95
C ARG A 55 25.22 28.89 26.59
N ASP A 56 26.04 29.78 27.12
CA ASP A 56 25.68 31.04 27.75
C ASP A 56 25.04 32.06 26.80
N ALA A 57 25.34 31.95 25.50
CA ALA A 57 24.73 32.79 24.48
C ALA A 57 23.34 32.28 24.03
N ILE A 58 22.91 31.09 24.47
CA ILE A 58 21.65 30.49 24.08
C ILE A 58 20.59 30.75 25.18
N LYS A 59 19.46 31.35 24.76
CA LYS A 59 18.31 31.59 25.64
C LYS A 59 17.46 30.31 25.80
N ARG A 60 17.22 29.62 24.70
CA ARG A 60 16.49 28.34 24.63
C ARG A 60 16.78 27.66 23.31
N TRP A 61 16.52 26.36 23.25
CA TRP A 61 16.50 25.62 22.00
C TRP A 61 15.28 24.73 21.94
N ARG A 62 14.89 24.40 20.72
CA ARG A 62 13.89 23.40 20.39
C ARG A 62 14.55 22.36 19.52
N LEU A 63 14.73 21.18 20.03
CA LEU A 63 15.01 20.01 19.21
C LEU A 63 13.67 19.60 18.62
N GLU A 64 13.55 19.68 17.32
CA GLU A 64 12.49 18.98 16.65
C GLU A 64 12.91 17.50 16.71
N LYS A 65 12.41 16.79 17.70
CA LYS A 65 12.53 15.35 17.76
C LYS A 65 12.04 14.86 16.40
N GLN A 66 12.97 14.37 15.57
CA GLN A 66 12.59 13.44 14.52
C GLN A 66 12.06 12.23 15.26
N GLU A 67 10.76 12.22 15.55
CA GLU A 67 10.08 11.00 15.90
C GLU A 67 10.07 10.18 14.61
N LYS A 68 11.12 9.38 14.42
CA LYS A 68 11.08 8.31 13.45
C LYS A 68 9.79 7.54 13.69
N PRO A 69 9.09 7.11 12.65
CA PRO A 69 7.81 6.42 12.80
C PRO A 69 7.98 5.26 13.75
N LYS A 70 7.24 5.25 14.84
CA LYS A 70 7.07 4.03 15.62
C LYS A 70 6.43 3.04 14.66
N ALA A 71 7.08 1.91 14.44
CA ALA A 71 6.43 0.77 13.83
C ALA A 71 5.18 0.48 14.67
N THR A 72 4.02 0.83 14.15
CA THR A 72 2.76 0.71 14.88
C THR A 72 2.08 -0.58 14.50
N ALA A 73 2.68 -1.70 14.89
CA ALA A 73 1.90 -2.89 15.07
C ALA A 73 1.10 -2.73 16.37
N LYS A 74 -0.21 -2.52 16.27
CA LYS A 74 -1.11 -2.67 17.40
C LYS A 74 -1.05 -4.13 17.83
N GLY A 75 -0.51 -4.40 19.03
CA GLY A 75 -0.46 -5.76 19.56
C GLY A 75 0.56 -6.69 18.93
N GLY A 76 1.53 -6.18 18.17
CA GLY A 76 2.55 -7.00 17.54
C GLY A 76 3.49 -7.68 18.54
N ILE A 77 3.93 -8.88 18.19
CA ILE A 77 4.91 -9.64 18.96
C ILE A 77 6.29 -9.05 18.70
N LYS A 78 7.00 -8.66 19.76
CA LYS A 78 8.38 -8.21 19.66
C LYS A 78 9.27 -9.43 19.35
N LEU A 79 9.96 -9.40 18.20
CA LEU A 79 10.83 -10.48 17.76
C LEU A 79 12.23 -10.32 18.35
N PHE A 80 12.87 -9.18 18.10
CA PHE A 80 14.21 -8.86 18.60
C PHE A 80 14.43 -7.35 18.54
N GLU A 81 15.45 -6.86 19.23
CA GLU A 81 15.92 -5.48 19.19
C GLU A 81 17.20 -5.42 18.37
N ASP A 82 17.32 -4.38 17.55
CA ASP A 82 18.54 -4.07 16.84
C ASP A 82 19.32 -3.00 17.64
N GLY A 83 20.38 -3.44 18.31
CA GLY A 83 21.17 -2.60 19.21
C GLY A 83 20.52 -2.33 20.57
N ASN A 84 20.98 -1.26 21.26
CA ASN A 84 20.52 -0.86 22.60
C ASN A 84 19.30 0.09 22.58
N ASP A 85 18.66 0.32 21.45
CA ASP A 85 17.52 1.23 21.33
C ASP A 85 16.21 0.43 21.21
N GLU A 86 15.44 0.42 22.29
CA GLU A 86 14.10 -0.22 22.31
C GLU A 86 13.17 0.31 21.22
N ARG A 87 13.43 1.50 20.67
CA ARG A 87 12.65 2.08 19.57
C ARG A 87 12.91 1.40 18.23
N ASN A 88 14.01 0.66 18.09
CA ASN A 88 14.39 -0.09 16.90
C ASN A 88 14.01 -1.57 16.98
N ALA A 89 13.07 -1.92 17.84
CA ALA A 89 12.58 -3.28 17.94
C ALA A 89 11.83 -3.71 16.68
N TRP A 90 12.08 -4.92 16.25
CA TRP A 90 11.30 -5.57 15.20
C TRP A 90 10.00 -6.09 15.78
N LEU A 91 8.89 -5.65 15.23
CA LEU A 91 7.55 -6.03 15.64
C LEU A 91 6.90 -6.87 14.54
N TRP A 92 6.32 -7.98 14.95
CA TRP A 92 5.56 -8.87 14.07
C TRP A 92 4.08 -8.77 14.41
N SER A 93 3.27 -8.53 13.40
CA SER A 93 1.82 -8.52 13.50
C SER A 93 1.19 -9.25 12.34
N GLY A 94 -0.04 -9.69 12.52
CA GLY A 94 -0.75 -10.36 11.47
C GLY A 94 -2.26 -10.27 11.62
N SER A 95 -2.94 -10.52 10.52
CA SER A 95 -4.40 -10.60 10.52
C SER A 95 -4.88 -11.54 9.43
N GLY A 96 -5.97 -12.22 9.70
CA GLY A 96 -6.67 -13.06 8.74
C GLY A 96 -8.17 -12.80 8.78
N ASP A 97 -8.83 -12.91 7.65
CA ASP A 97 -10.27 -12.81 7.48
C ASP A 97 -10.77 -14.03 6.71
N LEU A 98 -11.82 -14.66 7.21
CA LEU A 98 -12.49 -15.78 6.59
C LEU A 98 -13.94 -15.39 6.26
N ASN A 99 -14.30 -15.55 5.01
CA ASN A 99 -15.68 -15.46 4.54
C ASN A 99 -16.13 -16.80 3.99
N VAL A 100 -17.25 -17.31 4.46
CA VAL A 100 -17.89 -18.52 3.95
C VAL A 100 -19.34 -18.19 3.65
N LYS A 101 -19.76 -18.43 2.42
CA LYS A 101 -21.15 -18.28 1.99
C LYS A 101 -21.63 -19.59 1.41
N ILE A 102 -22.65 -20.16 2.03
CA ILE A 102 -23.33 -21.36 1.55
C ILE A 102 -24.78 -20.96 1.25
N ARG A 103 -25.23 -21.22 0.04
CA ARG A 103 -26.60 -20.98 -0.39
C ARG A 103 -27.11 -22.24 -1.05
N ASP A 104 -28.26 -22.72 -0.58
CA ASP A 104 -28.94 -23.92 -1.10
C ASP A 104 -30.39 -23.58 -1.40
N ASN A 105 -30.61 -22.95 -2.57
CA ASN A 105 -31.93 -22.62 -3.10
C ASN A 105 -32.05 -23.28 -4.48
N ASP A 106 -32.71 -22.60 -5.43
CA ASP A 106 -32.80 -23.02 -6.84
C ASP A 106 -31.41 -23.13 -7.48
N LYS A 107 -30.41 -22.39 -6.96
CA LYS A 107 -29.02 -22.42 -7.32
C LYS A 107 -28.15 -22.67 -6.08
N LYS A 108 -27.44 -23.80 -6.06
CA LYS A 108 -26.47 -24.11 -4.99
C LYS A 108 -25.20 -23.32 -5.21
N THR A 109 -24.86 -22.45 -4.28
CA THR A 109 -23.61 -21.68 -4.32
C THR A 109 -22.81 -21.91 -3.05
N ASN A 110 -21.56 -22.30 -3.19
CA ASN A 110 -20.58 -22.34 -2.11
C ASN A 110 -19.45 -21.39 -2.47
N ASN A 111 -19.17 -20.45 -1.58
CA ASN A 111 -18.05 -19.51 -1.73
C ASN A 111 -17.21 -19.54 -0.45
N VAL A 112 -15.91 -19.65 -0.61
CA VAL A 112 -14.91 -19.54 0.45
C VAL A 112 -13.89 -18.51 0.02
N ASN A 113 -13.76 -17.43 0.80
CA ASN A 113 -12.74 -16.42 0.59
C ASN A 113 -11.91 -16.29 1.88
N VAL A 114 -10.60 -16.42 1.74
CA VAL A 114 -9.62 -16.31 2.84
C VAL A 114 -8.64 -15.21 2.49
N LYS A 115 -8.50 -14.22 3.37
CA LYS A 115 -7.49 -13.16 3.24
C LYS A 115 -6.57 -13.20 4.44
N GLY A 116 -5.28 -13.03 4.22
CA GLY A 116 -4.28 -12.98 5.27
C GLY A 116 -3.25 -11.91 5.00
N THR A 117 -2.75 -11.29 6.06
CA THR A 117 -1.65 -10.33 5.98
C THR A 117 -0.76 -10.51 7.19
N THR A 118 0.54 -10.58 6.97
CA THR A 118 1.55 -10.54 8.02
C THR A 118 2.54 -9.42 7.74
N GLU A 119 2.97 -8.73 8.78
CA GLU A 119 3.86 -7.59 8.70
C GLU A 119 4.96 -7.73 9.76
N VAL A 120 6.21 -7.57 9.34
CA VAL A 120 7.37 -7.46 10.22
C VAL A 120 8.02 -6.10 9.96
N ALA A 121 8.09 -5.25 10.98
CA ALA A 121 8.52 -3.88 10.81
C ALA A 121 9.37 -3.38 11.99
N ASN A 122 10.27 -2.44 11.67
CA ASN A 122 10.96 -1.59 12.64
C ASN A 122 10.81 -0.11 12.26
N LEU A 123 11.70 0.76 12.72
CA LEU A 123 11.65 2.19 12.42
C LEU A 123 11.87 2.51 10.93
N ASP A 124 12.77 1.78 10.28
CA ASP A 124 13.25 2.08 8.94
C ASP A 124 12.68 1.13 7.87
N TRP A 125 12.28 -0.10 8.26
CA TRP A 125 11.85 -1.14 7.33
C TRP A 125 10.48 -1.72 7.68
N ARG A 126 9.73 -2.07 6.66
CA ARG A 126 8.48 -2.82 6.78
C ARG A 126 8.39 -3.88 5.69
N TYR A 127 8.32 -5.13 6.08
CA TYR A 127 8.07 -6.28 5.22
C TYR A 127 6.63 -6.71 5.42
N THR A 128 5.85 -6.73 4.36
CA THR A 128 4.45 -7.19 4.41
C THR A 128 4.25 -8.30 3.41
N LEU A 129 3.60 -9.38 3.83
CA LEU A 129 3.13 -10.44 2.97
C LEU A 129 1.62 -10.51 3.08
N SER A 130 0.92 -10.27 1.98
CA SER A 130 -0.53 -10.44 1.89
C SER A 130 -0.85 -11.62 0.99
N GLY A 131 -1.89 -12.36 1.34
CA GLY A 131 -2.40 -13.48 0.55
C GLY A 131 -3.92 -13.45 0.50
N GLU A 132 -4.47 -13.89 -0.62
CA GLU A 132 -5.89 -14.09 -0.82
C GLU A 132 -6.12 -15.40 -1.56
N TYR A 133 -7.12 -16.15 -1.13
CA TYR A 133 -7.61 -17.36 -1.78
C TYR A 133 -9.11 -17.23 -1.95
N ASN A 134 -9.61 -17.46 -3.16
CA ASN A 134 -11.01 -17.41 -3.50
C ASN A 134 -11.43 -18.68 -4.24
N TYR A 135 -12.50 -19.32 -3.75
CA TYR A 135 -13.07 -20.50 -4.37
C TYR A 135 -14.58 -20.38 -4.37
N GLU A 136 -15.20 -20.44 -5.54
CA GLU A 136 -16.66 -20.38 -5.70
C GLU A 136 -17.14 -21.49 -6.62
N THR A 137 -18.21 -22.15 -6.21
CA THR A 137 -18.94 -23.11 -7.05
C THR A 137 -20.40 -22.75 -7.13
N SER A 138 -20.99 -22.99 -8.29
CA SER A 138 -22.41 -22.82 -8.55
C SER A 138 -22.94 -24.04 -9.26
N ASN A 139 -23.95 -24.70 -8.67
CA ASN A 139 -24.52 -25.96 -9.18
C ASN A 139 -23.46 -27.03 -9.49
N ASN A 140 -22.46 -27.19 -8.61
CA ASN A 140 -21.30 -28.08 -8.74
C ASN A 140 -20.36 -27.76 -9.91
N VAL A 141 -20.47 -26.58 -10.53
CA VAL A 141 -19.51 -26.05 -11.48
C VAL A 141 -18.65 -25.01 -10.76
N THR A 142 -17.35 -25.04 -10.97
CA THR A 142 -16.45 -24.04 -10.38
C THR A 142 -16.56 -22.74 -11.18
N ASP A 143 -16.97 -21.68 -10.51
CA ASP A 143 -17.13 -20.33 -11.08
C ASP A 143 -15.88 -19.46 -10.85
N SER A 144 -15.15 -19.69 -9.74
CA SER A 144 -13.89 -18.99 -9.43
C SER A 144 -12.97 -19.92 -8.65
N HIS A 145 -11.69 -19.89 -8.96
CA HIS A 145 -10.64 -20.59 -8.23
C HIS A 145 -9.31 -19.86 -8.45
N ASP A 146 -9.06 -18.90 -7.62
CA ASP A 146 -7.91 -18.02 -7.74
C ASP A 146 -7.18 -17.82 -6.40
N TYR A 147 -5.92 -17.49 -6.50
CA TYR A 147 -5.12 -17.05 -5.36
C TYR A 147 -4.14 -15.95 -5.77
N LYS A 148 -3.90 -15.07 -4.83
CA LYS A 148 -3.04 -13.90 -4.97
C LYS A 148 -2.09 -13.80 -3.80
N VAL A 149 -0.83 -13.51 -4.08
CA VAL A 149 0.21 -13.31 -3.07
C VAL A 149 0.96 -12.03 -3.41
N THR A 150 1.08 -11.14 -2.41
CA THR A 150 1.68 -9.83 -2.60
C THR A 150 2.70 -9.55 -1.50
N PRO A 151 3.98 -9.93 -1.66
CA PRO A 151 5.06 -9.41 -0.83
C PRO A 151 5.35 -7.94 -1.16
N THR A 152 5.54 -7.13 -0.12
CA THR A 152 5.96 -5.73 -0.22
C THR A 152 7.10 -5.43 0.73
N LEU A 153 7.97 -4.52 0.30
CA LEU A 153 9.10 -4.01 1.06
C LEU A 153 9.03 -2.49 1.04
N ASP A 154 8.99 -1.88 2.23
CA ASP A 154 9.05 -0.44 2.40
C ASP A 154 10.31 -0.03 3.15
N TYR A 155 10.97 1.00 2.66
CA TYR A 155 12.08 1.67 3.35
C TYR A 155 11.69 3.11 3.67
N PHE A 156 11.71 3.49 4.95
CA PHE A 156 11.32 4.81 5.46
C PHE A 156 12.53 5.73 5.57
N PHE A 157 12.48 6.85 4.86
CA PHE A 157 13.48 7.91 4.98
C PHE A 157 13.23 8.78 6.22
N ASP A 158 11.93 8.98 6.52
CA ASP A 158 11.45 9.71 7.69
C ASP A 158 10.06 9.19 8.11
N GLN A 159 9.36 9.93 8.97
CA GLN A 159 8.03 9.56 9.44
C GLN A 159 6.93 9.60 8.37
N HIS A 160 7.16 10.27 7.23
CA HIS A 160 6.19 10.48 6.16
C HIS A 160 6.59 9.80 4.85
N TRP A 161 7.84 9.95 4.43
CA TRP A 161 8.30 9.46 3.14
C TRP A 161 8.92 8.07 3.22
N PHE A 162 8.54 7.24 2.29
CA PHE A 162 9.14 5.92 2.09
C PHE A 162 9.18 5.56 0.62
N ILE A 163 10.00 4.56 0.28
CA ILE A 163 9.95 3.89 -1.01
C ILE A 163 9.37 2.51 -0.80
N ARG A 164 8.46 2.11 -1.68
CA ARG A 164 7.86 0.78 -1.72
C ARG A 164 8.37 0.02 -2.92
N SER A 165 8.68 -1.25 -2.74
CA SER A 165 8.79 -2.23 -3.80
C SER A 165 7.80 -3.36 -3.54
N SER A 166 7.08 -3.78 -4.57
CA SER A 166 6.06 -4.82 -4.47
C SER A 166 6.16 -5.81 -5.62
N VAL A 167 5.79 -7.04 -5.32
CA VAL A 167 5.50 -8.06 -6.33
C VAL A 167 4.07 -8.53 -6.08
N ASN A 168 3.28 -8.65 -7.13
CA ASN A 168 1.95 -9.23 -7.05
C ASN A 168 1.93 -10.45 -7.96
N ALA A 169 1.71 -11.62 -7.40
CA ALA A 169 1.55 -12.88 -8.13
C ALA A 169 0.11 -13.35 -7.97
N GLU A 170 -0.59 -13.44 -9.08
CA GLU A 170 -1.98 -13.87 -9.14
C GLU A 170 -2.10 -15.07 -10.06
N TYR A 171 -2.80 -16.11 -9.59
CA TYR A 171 -3.07 -17.31 -10.36
C TYR A 171 -4.57 -17.57 -10.37
N ASP A 172 -5.15 -17.65 -11.58
CA ASP A 172 -6.55 -18.00 -11.81
C ASP A 172 -6.63 -19.33 -12.59
N MET A 173 -7.22 -20.33 -11.95
CA MET A 173 -7.35 -21.66 -12.55
C MET A 173 -8.33 -21.71 -13.72
N LEU A 174 -9.20 -20.74 -13.89
CA LEU A 174 -10.25 -20.73 -14.92
C LEU A 174 -9.95 -19.75 -16.05
N ALA A 175 -9.17 -18.71 -15.81
CA ALA A 175 -8.84 -17.72 -16.81
C ALA A 175 -7.87 -18.22 -17.86
N ASP A 176 -8.00 -17.70 -19.08
CA ASP A 176 -7.03 -17.95 -20.16
C ASP A 176 -5.66 -17.38 -19.81
N ASN A 177 -5.61 -16.21 -19.21
CA ASN A 177 -4.42 -15.60 -18.60
C ASN A 177 -4.23 -16.13 -17.16
N TYR A 178 -3.87 -17.37 -17.05
CA TYR A 178 -3.86 -18.13 -15.81
C TYR A 178 -2.88 -17.63 -14.75
N PHE A 179 -1.87 -16.85 -15.11
CA PHE A 179 -0.90 -16.31 -14.18
C PHE A 179 -0.48 -14.90 -14.56
N LYS A 180 -0.60 -13.98 -13.62
CA LYS A 180 -0.14 -12.58 -13.72
C LYS A 180 0.94 -12.32 -12.69
N LEU A 181 1.99 -11.66 -13.11
CA LEU A 181 3.10 -11.24 -12.24
C LEU A 181 3.34 -9.76 -12.46
N ASP A 182 3.07 -8.95 -11.43
CA ASP A 182 3.33 -7.53 -11.44
C ASP A 182 4.52 -7.23 -10.55
N PHE A 183 5.38 -6.38 -10.99
CA PHE A 183 6.49 -5.84 -10.23
C PHE A 183 6.42 -4.32 -10.30
N GLY A 184 6.45 -3.66 -9.15
CA GLY A 184 6.40 -2.21 -9.05
C GLY A 184 7.31 -1.66 -7.97
N SER A 185 7.79 -0.43 -8.18
CA SER A 185 8.52 0.32 -7.17
C SER A 185 8.25 1.81 -7.32
N GLY A 186 8.24 2.53 -6.18
CA GLY A 186 8.05 3.97 -6.19
C GLY A 186 7.83 4.60 -4.82
N PRO A 187 7.71 5.93 -4.77
CA PRO A 187 7.56 6.68 -3.54
C PRO A 187 6.17 6.51 -2.93
N GLY A 188 6.14 6.47 -1.61
CA GLY A 188 4.95 6.53 -0.79
C GLY A 188 5.00 7.69 0.19
N TYR A 189 3.84 8.23 0.51
CA TYR A 189 3.69 9.26 1.50
C TYR A 189 2.64 8.87 2.54
N ARG A 190 3.04 8.94 3.81
CA ARG A 190 2.21 8.67 4.97
C ARG A 190 1.74 9.98 5.57
N PHE A 191 0.45 10.30 5.46
CA PHE A 191 -0.14 11.50 6.03
C PHE A 191 -0.24 11.42 7.54
N TRP A 192 -0.70 10.28 8.04
CA TRP A 192 -0.70 9.95 9.46
C TRP A 192 -0.58 8.44 9.66
N ASN A 193 0.05 8.06 10.75
CA ASN A 193 0.14 6.69 11.21
C ASN A 193 0.24 6.70 12.74
N ASP A 194 -0.87 7.00 13.38
CA ASP A 194 -0.99 6.82 14.81
C ASP A 194 -1.61 5.45 15.12
N LYS A 195 -1.73 5.10 16.40
CA LYS A 195 -2.29 3.80 16.82
C LYS A 195 -3.71 3.53 16.32
N LYS A 196 -4.39 4.54 15.81
CA LYS A 196 -5.81 4.48 15.46
C LYS A 196 -6.09 4.84 14.00
N ARG A 197 -5.27 5.71 13.38
CA ARG A 197 -5.49 6.23 12.03
C ARG A 197 -4.34 5.90 11.11
N ARG A 198 -4.64 5.63 9.87
CA ARG A 198 -3.65 5.45 8.81
C ARG A 198 -4.17 6.07 7.51
N LEU A 199 -3.34 6.80 6.83
CA LEU A 199 -3.54 7.17 5.44
C LEU A 199 -2.17 7.17 4.76
N GLU A 200 -2.01 6.27 3.81
CA GLU A 200 -0.84 6.17 2.95
C GLU A 200 -1.29 6.24 1.50
N LEU A 201 -0.55 7.02 0.69
CA LEU A 201 -0.65 7.05 -0.76
C LEU A 201 0.70 6.64 -1.35
N ILE A 202 0.67 5.74 -2.33
CA ILE A 202 1.87 5.21 -2.97
C ILE A 202 1.70 5.31 -4.49
N THR A 203 2.71 5.82 -5.17
CA THR A 203 2.79 5.79 -6.63
C THR A 203 3.92 4.88 -7.04
N GLN A 204 3.66 3.96 -7.97
CA GLN A 204 4.67 3.01 -8.45
C GLN A 204 4.73 3.01 -9.98
N GLY A 205 5.93 2.82 -10.51
CA GLY A 205 6.14 2.41 -11.89
C GLY A 205 6.62 0.97 -11.92
N GLY A 206 6.18 0.21 -12.90
CA GLY A 206 6.49 -1.21 -12.94
C GLY A 206 6.22 -1.89 -14.26
N MET A 207 6.23 -3.21 -14.19
CA MET A 207 5.95 -4.10 -15.31
C MET A 207 4.94 -5.16 -14.89
N GLN A 208 3.94 -5.39 -15.73
CA GLN A 208 3.06 -6.53 -15.59
C GLN A 208 3.43 -7.57 -16.65
N ARG A 209 3.46 -8.85 -16.26
CA ARG A 209 3.65 -10.00 -17.12
C ARG A 209 2.50 -10.98 -16.97
N ALA A 210 1.77 -11.21 -18.06
CA ALA A 210 0.67 -12.16 -18.11
C ALA A 210 1.07 -13.40 -18.92
N TYR A 211 0.70 -14.57 -18.40
CA TYR A 211 0.95 -15.89 -18.99
C TYR A 211 -0.38 -16.52 -19.40
N TYR A 212 -0.47 -17.03 -20.62
CA TYR A 212 -1.68 -17.56 -21.21
C TYR A 212 -1.58 -19.06 -21.47
N ARG A 213 -2.68 -19.80 -21.24
CA ARG A 213 -2.77 -21.25 -21.46
C ARG A 213 -2.89 -21.62 -22.93
N ASN A 214 -3.62 -20.84 -23.69
CA ASN A 214 -4.00 -21.18 -25.05
C ASN A 214 -3.33 -20.25 -26.05
N ASN A 215 -2.64 -20.84 -27.05
CA ASN A 215 -1.86 -20.11 -28.02
C ASN A 215 -2.70 -19.65 -29.21
N GLU A 216 -3.91 -20.20 -29.43
CA GLU A 216 -4.69 -19.95 -30.63
C GLU A 216 -5.16 -18.50 -30.76
N LEU A 217 -5.68 -17.92 -29.66
CA LEU A 217 -6.04 -16.50 -29.62
C LEU A 217 -4.82 -15.58 -29.66
N LEU A 218 -3.74 -15.97 -29.00
CA LEU A 218 -2.49 -15.20 -28.99
C LEU A 218 -1.79 -15.25 -30.36
N SER A 219 -1.87 -16.36 -31.10
CA SER A 219 -1.27 -16.50 -32.45
C SER A 219 -1.94 -15.60 -33.49
N ILE A 220 -3.21 -15.25 -33.29
CA ILE A 220 -3.94 -14.33 -34.16
C ILE A 220 -3.53 -12.87 -33.87
N PHE A 221 -3.26 -12.52 -32.62
CA PHE A 221 -3.04 -11.14 -32.19
C PHE A 221 -1.60 -10.82 -31.82
N TYR A 222 -0.80 -11.83 -31.45
CA TYR A 222 0.59 -11.71 -31.02
C TYR A 222 1.46 -12.78 -31.68
N SER A 223 2.72 -12.50 -31.87
CA SER A 223 3.70 -13.52 -32.28
C SER A 223 3.76 -14.64 -31.23
N SER A 224 4.04 -15.86 -31.62
CA SER A 224 4.15 -17.15 -30.93
C SER A 224 4.54 -17.24 -29.42
N SER A 225 4.45 -16.16 -28.67
CA SER A 225 4.78 -16.10 -27.23
C SER A 225 3.54 -16.29 -26.38
N HIS A 226 3.59 -17.22 -25.40
CA HIS A 226 2.55 -17.41 -24.40
C HIS A 226 2.59 -16.34 -23.29
N THR A 227 3.45 -15.34 -23.42
CA THR A 227 3.71 -14.35 -22.39
C THR A 227 3.67 -12.96 -22.98
N ILE A 228 2.94 -12.06 -22.32
CA ILE A 228 2.85 -10.65 -22.68
C ILE A 228 3.37 -9.83 -21.49
N SER A 229 4.20 -8.83 -21.79
CA SER A 229 4.73 -7.91 -20.76
C SER A 229 4.49 -6.48 -21.21
N TYR A 230 4.05 -5.65 -20.29
CA TYR A 230 3.81 -4.22 -20.53
C TYR A 230 4.11 -3.37 -19.30
N PRO A 231 4.58 -2.13 -19.50
CA PRO A 231 4.82 -1.20 -18.40
C PRO A 231 3.51 -0.68 -17.83
N ILE A 232 3.49 -0.53 -16.50
CA ILE A 232 2.35 -0.03 -15.76
C ILE A 232 2.77 1.14 -14.87
N GLY A 233 1.81 2.01 -14.57
CA GLY A 233 1.88 2.99 -13.51
C GLY A 233 0.74 2.76 -12.53
N GLU A 234 1.02 2.75 -11.24
CA GLU A 234 0.03 2.45 -10.21
C GLU A 234 -0.08 3.58 -9.19
N LEU A 235 -1.29 3.78 -8.69
CA LEU A 235 -1.60 4.57 -7.50
C LEU A 235 -2.29 3.65 -6.51
N LEU A 236 -1.70 3.50 -5.31
CA LEU A 236 -2.26 2.68 -4.25
C LEU A 236 -2.61 3.56 -3.05
N TRP A 237 -3.64 3.16 -2.29
CA TRP A 237 -4.02 3.82 -1.04
C TRP A 237 -4.37 2.80 0.05
N ASP A 238 -4.07 3.17 1.29
CA ASP A 238 -4.51 2.46 2.50
C ASP A 238 -5.01 3.50 3.51
N TYR A 239 -6.31 3.49 3.77
CA TYR A 239 -6.98 4.39 4.70
C TYR A 239 -7.65 3.59 5.81
N ARG A 240 -7.47 4.03 7.07
CA ARG A 240 -8.14 3.50 8.25
C ARG A 240 -8.44 4.64 9.21
N GLN A 241 -9.66 4.66 9.72
CA GLN A 241 -10.13 5.65 10.67
C GLN A 241 -11.01 4.98 11.73
N PRO A 242 -10.64 5.03 13.03
CA PRO A 242 -11.53 4.58 14.09
C PRO A 242 -12.72 5.52 14.20
N LEU A 243 -13.86 4.92 14.41
CA LEU A 243 -15.13 5.61 14.65
C LEU A 243 -15.65 5.16 16.01
N SER A 244 -16.14 6.10 16.80
CA SER A 244 -16.78 5.82 18.09
C SER A 244 -18.27 6.10 17.97
N PHE A 245 -19.06 5.05 17.69
CA PHE A 245 -20.52 5.11 17.76
C PHE A 245 -20.99 4.38 19.01
N TRP A 246 -21.76 5.02 19.85
CA TRP A 246 -22.32 4.45 21.09
C TRP A 246 -21.26 3.77 21.98
N GLN A 247 -20.07 4.35 22.07
CA GLN A 247 -18.92 3.82 22.82
C GLN A 247 -18.37 2.47 22.31
N GLN A 248 -18.77 2.04 21.11
CA GLN A 248 -18.31 0.79 20.50
C GLN A 248 -17.12 1.04 19.56
N PRO A 249 -16.14 0.13 19.50
CA PRO A 249 -14.94 0.26 18.70
C PRO A 249 -15.18 -0.16 17.24
N PHE A 250 -15.54 0.80 16.41
CA PHE A 250 -15.61 0.61 14.95
C PHE A 250 -14.38 1.18 14.25
N GLU A 251 -14.06 0.65 13.09
CA GLU A 251 -13.03 1.19 12.19
C GLU A 251 -13.59 1.23 10.76
N LEU A 252 -13.56 2.41 10.16
CA LEU A 252 -13.77 2.58 8.72
C LEU A 252 -12.44 2.33 8.01
N PHE A 253 -12.47 1.59 6.90
CA PHE A 253 -11.29 1.38 6.08
C PHE A 253 -11.60 1.49 4.59
N SER A 254 -10.60 1.88 3.84
CA SER A 254 -10.57 1.80 2.37
C SER A 254 -9.17 1.47 1.92
N LYS A 255 -9.05 0.52 1.01
CA LYS A 255 -7.78 0.13 0.40
C LYS A 255 -8.02 -0.13 -1.09
N GLY A 256 -7.06 0.23 -1.93
CA GLY A 256 -7.19 -0.08 -3.33
C GLY A 256 -6.00 0.32 -4.16
N SER A 257 -6.14 0.07 -5.46
CA SER A 257 -5.18 0.41 -6.50
C SER A 257 -5.89 0.93 -7.75
N TYR A 258 -5.23 1.83 -8.41
CA TYR A 258 -5.53 2.26 -9.77
C TYR A 258 -4.30 1.99 -10.62
N THR A 259 -4.42 1.13 -11.62
CA THR A 259 -3.35 0.77 -12.54
C THR A 259 -3.62 1.35 -13.91
N LYS A 260 -2.66 2.05 -14.48
CA LYS A 260 -2.67 2.57 -15.85
C LYS A 260 -1.65 1.81 -16.68
N PHE A 261 -2.11 1.24 -17.81
CA PHE A 261 -1.22 0.62 -18.78
C PHE A 261 -0.56 1.71 -19.64
N LEU A 262 0.79 1.73 -19.65
CA LEU A 262 1.58 2.79 -20.27
C LEU A 262 1.97 2.44 -21.72
N ALA A 263 1.80 1.18 -22.12
CA ALA A 263 1.99 0.73 -23.48
C ALA A 263 0.88 -0.26 -23.87
N GLN A 264 0.57 -0.31 -25.14
CA GLN A 264 -0.41 -1.23 -25.68
C GLN A 264 0.23 -2.58 -25.95
N PRO A 265 -0.38 -3.69 -25.52
CA PRO A 265 0.16 -5.02 -25.75
C PRO A 265 0.17 -5.40 -27.23
N SER A 266 -0.78 -4.90 -28.02
CA SER A 266 -0.81 -5.06 -29.47
C SER A 266 -1.62 -3.95 -30.14
N PRO A 267 -1.55 -3.80 -31.48
CA PRO A 267 -2.40 -2.87 -32.21
C PRO A 267 -3.89 -3.25 -32.16
N TYR A 268 -4.20 -4.50 -31.81
CA TYR A 268 -5.56 -5.03 -31.76
C TYR A 268 -6.20 -4.97 -30.38
N ILE A 269 -5.39 -4.98 -29.30
CA ILE A 269 -5.88 -4.94 -27.93
C ILE A 269 -5.31 -3.72 -27.23
N THR A 270 -6.20 -2.88 -26.75
CA THR A 270 -5.90 -1.71 -25.93
C THR A 270 -6.30 -2.01 -24.50
N LEU A 271 -5.34 -2.09 -23.58
CA LEU A 271 -5.59 -2.09 -22.15
C LEU A 271 -5.49 -0.66 -21.64
N ASN A 272 -6.54 -0.16 -21.00
CA ASN A 272 -6.59 1.23 -20.57
C ASN A 272 -6.21 1.38 -19.11
N GLN A 273 -6.99 0.77 -18.23
CA GLN A 273 -6.82 0.90 -16.78
C GLN A 273 -7.55 -0.21 -16.04
N ASP A 274 -7.03 -0.50 -14.84
CA ASP A 274 -7.67 -1.38 -13.87
C ASP A 274 -7.84 -0.65 -12.54
N ILE A 275 -8.97 -0.84 -11.91
CA ILE A 275 -9.30 -0.30 -10.59
C ILE A 275 -9.69 -1.46 -9.69
N SER A 276 -8.99 -1.59 -8.56
CA SER A 276 -9.38 -2.50 -7.48
C SER A 276 -9.53 -1.69 -6.20
N ALA A 277 -10.70 -1.71 -5.61
CA ALA A 277 -10.98 -0.95 -4.40
C ALA A 277 -11.84 -1.75 -3.43
N SER A 278 -11.51 -1.65 -2.16
CA SER A 278 -12.30 -2.18 -1.04
C SER A 278 -12.61 -1.05 -0.08
N ILE A 279 -13.87 -0.93 0.30
CA ILE A 279 -14.32 -0.04 1.37
C ILE A 279 -15.18 -0.83 2.34
N GLY A 280 -15.03 -0.57 3.63
CA GLY A 280 -15.77 -1.33 4.62
C GLY A 280 -15.65 -0.78 6.03
N MET A 281 -16.30 -1.50 6.94
CA MET A 281 -16.32 -1.20 8.36
C MET A 281 -15.99 -2.47 9.15
N ARG A 282 -15.21 -2.30 10.21
CA ARG A 282 -14.84 -3.37 11.15
C ARG A 282 -15.38 -3.05 12.52
N TYR A 283 -15.91 -4.06 13.19
CA TYR A 283 -16.26 -4.04 14.61
C TYR A 283 -15.31 -4.96 15.36
N TYR A 284 -14.68 -4.48 16.41
CA TYR A 284 -13.75 -5.24 17.24
C TYR A 284 -14.45 -5.75 18.49
N PHE A 285 -14.58 -7.07 18.63
CA PHE A 285 -15.06 -7.69 19.86
C PHE A 285 -14.02 -7.60 20.98
N ASN A 286 -12.75 -7.72 20.61
CA ASN A 286 -11.57 -7.55 21.45
C ASN A 286 -10.34 -7.26 20.55
N ASP A 287 -9.15 -7.24 21.14
CA ASP A 287 -7.90 -6.93 20.40
C ASP A 287 -7.55 -7.97 19.33
N HIS A 288 -8.13 -9.17 19.41
CA HIS A 288 -7.81 -10.29 18.52
C HIS A 288 -8.93 -10.68 17.56
N LEU A 289 -10.18 -10.37 17.87
CA LEU A 289 -11.34 -10.83 17.08
C LEU A 289 -12.16 -9.65 16.56
N ARG A 290 -12.48 -9.70 15.27
CA ARG A 290 -13.28 -8.68 14.60
C ARG A 290 -14.30 -9.27 13.64
N LEU A 291 -15.38 -8.53 13.43
CA LEU A 291 -16.33 -8.72 12.33
C LEU A 291 -16.12 -7.59 11.32
N SER A 292 -15.98 -7.93 10.06
CA SER A 292 -15.78 -6.96 8.98
C SER A 292 -16.90 -7.09 7.96
N TRP A 293 -17.43 -5.95 7.53
CA TRP A 293 -18.27 -5.85 6.35
C TRP A 293 -17.56 -4.98 5.31
N SER A 294 -17.43 -5.46 4.08
CA SER A 294 -16.79 -4.74 2.98
C SER A 294 -17.52 -4.89 1.66
N THR A 295 -17.36 -3.89 0.83
CA THR A 295 -17.67 -3.91 -0.60
C THR A 295 -16.37 -3.79 -1.37
N GLU A 296 -16.14 -4.72 -2.26
CA GLU A 296 -15.00 -4.73 -3.18
C GLU A 296 -15.49 -4.47 -4.59
N VAL A 297 -14.75 -3.66 -5.32
CA VAL A 297 -15.00 -3.31 -6.72
C VAL A 297 -13.74 -3.60 -7.50
N GLU A 298 -13.87 -4.39 -8.55
CA GLU A 298 -12.83 -4.63 -9.53
C GLU A 298 -13.35 -4.20 -10.89
N ARG A 299 -12.64 -3.30 -11.57
CA ARG A 299 -13.01 -2.79 -12.89
C ARG A 299 -11.80 -2.82 -13.80
N GLU A 300 -11.92 -3.57 -14.87
CA GLU A 300 -10.96 -3.64 -15.97
C GLU A 300 -11.53 -2.91 -17.19
N GLU A 301 -10.73 -2.07 -17.82
CA GLU A 301 -11.12 -1.36 -19.04
C GLU A 301 -10.15 -1.66 -20.19
N GLY A 302 -10.70 -2.13 -21.28
CA GLY A 302 -9.95 -2.44 -22.51
C GLY A 302 -10.83 -2.36 -23.74
N GLU A 303 -10.19 -2.43 -24.91
CA GLU A 303 -10.84 -2.45 -26.21
C GLU A 303 -10.17 -3.47 -27.13
N LEU A 304 -10.98 -4.18 -27.89
CA LEU A 304 -10.54 -5.02 -29.00
C LEU A 304 -10.81 -4.27 -30.32
N ASN A 305 -9.77 -3.98 -31.09
CA ASN A 305 -9.82 -3.25 -32.35
C ASN A 305 -9.50 -4.18 -33.53
N LEU A 306 -10.51 -4.50 -34.31
CA LEU A 306 -10.39 -5.35 -35.50
C LEU A 306 -10.67 -4.55 -36.79
N GLY A 307 -9.86 -3.53 -37.06
CA GLY A 307 -10.03 -2.61 -38.18
C GLY A 307 -11.28 -1.74 -38.03
N PRO A 308 -12.33 -1.91 -38.83
CA PRO A 308 -13.55 -1.11 -38.72
C PRO A 308 -14.44 -1.49 -37.51
N PHE A 309 -14.13 -2.58 -36.82
CA PHE A 309 -14.89 -3.06 -35.67
C PHE A 309 -14.08 -2.83 -34.41
N SER A 310 -14.68 -2.12 -33.44
CA SER A 310 -14.17 -1.97 -32.08
C SER A 310 -15.19 -2.54 -31.10
N GLN A 311 -14.70 -3.34 -30.14
CA GLN A 311 -15.49 -3.92 -29.06
C GLN A 311 -14.88 -3.57 -27.72
N SER A 312 -15.70 -3.00 -26.83
CA SER A 312 -15.31 -2.76 -25.45
C SER A 312 -15.15 -4.08 -24.70
N LEU A 313 -14.05 -4.21 -23.96
CA LEU A 313 -13.72 -5.34 -23.08
C LEU A 313 -13.89 -4.96 -21.60
N ASN A 314 -14.76 -4.00 -21.31
CA ASN A 314 -14.94 -3.51 -19.93
C ASN A 314 -15.64 -4.56 -19.08
N LYS A 315 -15.04 -4.86 -17.93
CA LYS A 315 -15.57 -5.76 -16.92
C LYS A 315 -15.65 -5.02 -15.59
N THR A 316 -16.74 -5.17 -14.86
CA THR A 316 -16.89 -4.63 -13.50
C THR A 316 -17.52 -5.68 -12.61
N ASP A 317 -16.82 -6.03 -11.55
CA ASP A 317 -17.25 -6.99 -10.55
C ASP A 317 -17.46 -6.30 -9.20
N TYR A 318 -18.55 -6.64 -8.50
CA TYR A 318 -18.84 -6.18 -7.15
C TYR A 318 -18.98 -7.38 -6.22
N LYS A 319 -18.24 -7.33 -5.11
CA LYS A 319 -18.32 -8.36 -4.06
C LYS A 319 -18.69 -7.70 -2.73
N HIS A 320 -19.71 -8.22 -2.05
CA HIS A 320 -20.07 -7.81 -0.70
C HIS A 320 -19.72 -8.93 0.26
N LEU A 321 -18.82 -8.66 1.19
CA LEU A 321 -18.26 -9.66 2.09
C LEU A 321 -18.63 -9.34 3.55
N LEU A 322 -19.07 -10.37 4.28
CA LEU A 322 -19.14 -10.34 5.73
C LEU A 322 -18.16 -11.38 6.25
N SER A 323 -17.12 -10.92 6.92
CA SER A 323 -15.98 -11.76 7.29
C SER A 323 -15.75 -11.75 8.80
N LEU A 324 -15.42 -12.90 9.36
CA LEU A 324 -14.88 -13.03 10.70
C LEU A 324 -13.35 -12.99 10.60
N GLY A 325 -12.71 -12.09 11.33
CA GLY A 325 -11.28 -11.88 11.28
C GLY A 325 -10.61 -12.04 12.63
N ALA A 326 -9.35 -12.47 12.58
CA ALA A 326 -8.47 -12.51 13.74
C ALA A 326 -7.21 -11.68 13.48
N SER A 327 -6.63 -11.12 14.58
CA SER A 327 -5.38 -10.34 14.53
C SER A 327 -4.53 -10.60 15.77
N PHE A 328 -3.21 -10.43 15.67
CA PHE A 328 -2.23 -10.52 16.75
C PHE A 328 -1.14 -9.47 16.62
#